data_64aec8ee73bc1432e6a0746faca88ddc
#
_entry.id   64aec8ee73bc1432e6a0746faca88ddc
#
_cell.length_a   1.000
_cell.length_b   1.000
_cell.length_c   1.000
_cell.angle_alpha   90.00
_cell.angle_beta   90.00
_cell.angle_gamma   90.00
#
_symmetry.space_group_name_H-M   'P 1'
#
loop_
_entity.id
_entity.type
_entity.pdbx_description
1 polymer ?
#
loop_
_entity_poly.entity_id
_entity_poly.type
_entity_poly.pdbx_seq_one_letter_code
_entity_poly.pdbx_strand_id
1 'polypeptide(L)'
;MINKTFIIIISICLIQLFSDNSFAVEPEEVLENQKQELRARNISKNIRCMVCQNQSIDESNAPLAKDLRILIRNKIKEGKKDEEIYKFLTDRYGDFILLKPPIKFSTLALWFLPFIFLIIGVLIVFYHNIKSNKI
;
A
#
# COMPACT_ATOMS: atom_id res chain seq x y z
N MET A 1 -36.42 -27.27 0.13
CA MET A 1 -37.03 -25.93 0.08
C MET A 1 -36.03 -24.93 0.52
N ILE A 2 -35.44 -24.18 -0.40
CA ILE A 2 -34.49 -23.10 -0.06
C ILE A 2 -35.28 -22.00 0.63
N ASN A 3 -34.88 -21.64 1.85
CA ASN A 3 -35.59 -20.68 2.69
C ASN A 3 -35.52 -19.28 2.01
N LYS A 4 -36.67 -18.60 1.87
CA LYS A 4 -36.73 -17.25 1.24
C LYS A 4 -35.74 -16.28 1.88
N THR A 5 -35.48 -16.41 3.17
CA THR A 5 -34.48 -15.64 3.91
C THR A 5 -33.05 -15.88 3.41
N PHE A 6 -32.71 -17.11 3.01
CA PHE A 6 -31.40 -17.47 2.47
C PHE A 6 -31.14 -16.80 1.11
N ILE A 7 -32.16 -16.74 0.25
CA ILE A 7 -32.09 -16.06 -1.05
C ILE A 7 -31.88 -14.54 -0.87
N ILE A 8 -32.58 -13.95 0.10
CA ILE A 8 -32.44 -12.52 0.42
C ILE A 8 -31.04 -12.21 0.92
N ILE A 9 -30.48 -13.03 1.80
CA ILE A 9 -29.11 -12.84 2.32
C ILE A 9 -28.07 -12.95 1.20
N ILE A 10 -28.21 -13.94 0.30
CA ILE A 10 -27.31 -14.06 -0.86
C ILE A 10 -27.44 -12.87 -1.79
N SER A 11 -28.67 -12.37 -2.04
CA SER A 11 -28.89 -11.20 -2.89
C SER A 11 -28.24 -9.93 -2.31
N ILE A 12 -28.34 -9.71 -1.00
CA ILE A 12 -27.70 -8.59 -0.30
C ILE A 12 -26.16 -8.73 -0.36
N CYS A 13 -25.65 -9.95 -0.18
CA CYS A 13 -24.21 -10.21 -0.24
C CYS A 13 -23.63 -9.99 -1.66
N LEU A 14 -24.39 -10.32 -2.71
CA LEU A 14 -24.02 -10.08 -4.11
C LEU A 14 -24.00 -8.58 -4.46
N ILE A 15 -24.91 -7.79 -3.91
CA ILE A 15 -24.97 -6.34 -4.16
C ILE A 15 -23.71 -5.64 -3.59
N GLN A 16 -23.15 -6.15 -2.50
CA GLN A 16 -21.94 -5.60 -1.88
C GLN A 16 -20.66 -5.86 -2.71
N LEU A 17 -20.69 -6.78 -3.68
CA LEU A 17 -19.55 -7.06 -4.57
C LEU A 17 -19.39 -6.04 -5.71
N PHE A 18 -20.41 -5.22 -5.97
CA PHE A 18 -20.34 -4.11 -6.92
C PHE A 18 -19.94 -2.81 -6.21
N SER A 19 -18.80 -2.84 -5.51
CA SER A 19 -18.18 -1.60 -5.02
C SER A 19 -17.52 -0.88 -6.20
N ASP A 20 -18.13 0.20 -6.64
CA ASP A 20 -17.56 1.09 -7.65
C ASP A 20 -16.21 1.63 -7.16
N ASN A 21 -15.18 1.45 -7.98
CA ASN A 21 -13.90 2.11 -7.77
C ASN A 21 -14.11 3.62 -7.98
N SER A 22 -14.27 4.35 -6.90
CA SER A 22 -14.33 5.81 -6.93
C SER A 22 -12.95 6.36 -7.28
N PHE A 23 -12.82 6.97 -8.45
CA PHE A 23 -11.62 7.71 -8.84
C PHE A 23 -11.65 9.10 -8.22
N ALA A 24 -10.66 9.42 -7.40
CA ALA A 24 -10.53 10.71 -6.73
C ALA A 24 -9.86 11.80 -7.59
N VAL A 25 -9.42 11.46 -8.81
CA VAL A 25 -8.68 12.37 -9.71
C VAL A 25 -9.65 13.25 -10.47
N GLU A 26 -9.51 14.58 -10.31
CA GLU A 26 -10.31 15.56 -11.05
C GLU A 26 -9.83 15.70 -12.49
N PRO A 27 -10.75 15.99 -13.47
CA PRO A 27 -10.37 16.17 -14.87
C PRO A 27 -9.32 17.27 -15.11
N GLU A 28 -9.31 18.30 -14.27
CA GLU A 28 -8.37 19.43 -14.36
C GLU A 28 -6.93 19.07 -14.00
N GLU A 29 -6.74 17.94 -13.26
CA GLU A 29 -5.41 17.46 -12.88
C GLU A 29 -4.73 16.65 -13.99
N VAL A 30 -5.51 16.11 -14.94
CA VAL A 30 -5.06 15.14 -15.94
C VAL A 30 -4.09 15.76 -16.94
N LEU A 31 -2.99 15.06 -17.24
CA LEU A 31 -2.03 15.49 -18.25
C LEU A 31 -2.57 15.17 -19.66
N GLU A 32 -2.32 16.08 -20.63
CA GLU A 32 -2.69 15.87 -22.04
C GLU A 32 -2.02 14.62 -22.66
N ASN A 33 -0.79 14.34 -22.25
CA ASN A 33 -0.06 13.16 -22.69
C ASN A 33 -0.46 11.93 -21.88
N GLN A 34 -1.19 11.02 -22.52
CA GLN A 34 -1.71 9.80 -21.89
C GLN A 34 -0.61 8.92 -21.26
N LYS A 35 0.58 8.84 -21.85
CA LYS A 35 1.70 8.06 -21.27
C LYS A 35 2.21 8.69 -19.97
N GLN A 36 2.30 10.02 -19.91
CA GLN A 36 2.71 10.75 -18.73
C GLN A 36 1.64 10.65 -17.64
N GLU A 37 0.37 10.68 -18.00
CA GLU A 37 -0.74 10.53 -17.06
C GLU A 37 -0.78 9.11 -16.44
N LEU A 38 -0.62 8.06 -17.25
CA LEU A 38 -0.52 6.69 -16.74
C LEU A 38 0.66 6.53 -15.77
N ARG A 39 1.78 7.17 -16.09
CA ARG A 39 2.96 7.20 -15.22
C ARG A 39 2.66 7.93 -13.91
N ALA A 40 2.00 9.09 -13.97
CA ALA A 40 1.61 9.85 -12.80
C ALA A 40 0.69 9.05 -11.88
N ARG A 41 -0.32 8.37 -12.43
CA ARG A 41 -1.23 7.51 -11.69
C ARG A 41 -0.51 6.31 -11.05
N ASN A 42 0.42 5.69 -11.77
CA ASN A 42 1.19 4.58 -11.22
C ASN A 42 2.05 5.00 -10.02
N ILE A 43 2.64 6.19 -10.06
CA ILE A 43 3.37 6.75 -8.93
C ILE A 43 2.39 7.05 -7.80
N SER A 44 1.27 7.73 -8.08
CA SER A 44 0.26 8.12 -7.08
C SER A 44 -0.36 6.93 -6.34
N LYS A 45 -0.56 5.79 -7.01
CA LYS A 45 -1.03 4.54 -6.39
C LYS A 45 -0.05 3.95 -5.38
N ASN A 46 1.23 4.25 -5.48
CA ASN A 46 2.26 3.77 -4.56
C ASN A 46 2.56 4.75 -3.42
N ILE A 47 1.99 5.95 -3.46
CA ILE A 47 2.18 6.99 -2.45
C ILE A 47 0.97 7.01 -1.51
N ARG A 48 1.26 7.00 -0.21
CA ARG A 48 0.26 7.01 0.86
C ARG A 48 -0.29 8.42 1.08
N CYS A 49 -1.58 8.54 1.23
CA CYS A 49 -2.20 9.75 1.76
C CYS A 49 -1.97 9.80 3.28
N MET A 50 -1.20 10.78 3.75
CA MET A 50 -0.78 10.87 5.16
C MET A 50 -1.91 11.27 6.12
N VAL A 51 -3.02 11.79 5.60
CA VAL A 51 -4.20 12.23 6.37
C VAL A 51 -5.40 11.28 6.23
N CYS A 52 -5.22 10.17 5.49
CA CYS A 52 -6.26 9.18 5.21
C CYS A 52 -5.93 7.84 5.85
N GLN A 53 -6.94 6.97 6.02
CA GLN A 53 -6.76 5.64 6.58
C GLN A 53 -6.14 4.67 5.56
N ASN A 54 -4.81 4.73 5.38
CA ASN A 54 -4.03 3.81 4.54
C ASN A 54 -4.41 3.78 3.05
N GLN A 55 -5.05 4.83 2.53
CA GLN A 55 -5.36 5.00 1.11
C GLN A 55 -4.17 5.57 0.34
N SER A 56 -4.12 5.28 -0.97
CA SER A 56 -3.20 5.97 -1.88
C SER A 56 -3.68 7.40 -2.15
N ILE A 57 -2.75 8.26 -2.59
CA ILE A 57 -3.14 9.60 -3.04
C ILE A 57 -3.96 9.57 -4.33
N ASP A 58 -3.93 8.47 -5.11
CA ASP A 58 -4.75 8.30 -6.31
C ASP A 58 -6.23 8.06 -5.97
N GLU A 59 -6.51 7.48 -4.79
CA GLU A 59 -7.86 7.14 -4.32
C GLU A 59 -8.44 8.16 -3.35
N SER A 60 -7.61 9.04 -2.82
CA SER A 60 -7.99 9.99 -1.76
C SER A 60 -8.45 11.33 -2.32
N ASN A 61 -9.60 11.83 -1.82
CA ASN A 61 -10.13 13.17 -2.11
C ASN A 61 -9.61 14.25 -1.15
N ALA A 62 -8.66 13.93 -0.25
CA ALA A 62 -8.10 14.91 0.67
C ALA A 62 -7.34 16.01 -0.10
N PRO A 63 -7.40 17.28 0.35
CA PRO A 63 -6.68 18.39 -0.29
C PRO A 63 -5.17 18.10 -0.43
N LEU A 64 -4.55 17.54 0.62
CA LEU A 64 -3.13 17.15 0.58
C LEU A 64 -2.84 16.09 -0.50
N ALA A 65 -3.76 15.14 -0.74
CA ALA A 65 -3.60 14.15 -1.80
C ALA A 65 -3.65 14.80 -3.18
N LYS A 66 -4.54 15.77 -3.38
CA LYS A 66 -4.62 16.59 -4.60
C LYS A 66 -3.31 17.33 -4.86
N ASP A 67 -2.80 18.02 -3.85
CA ASP A 67 -1.55 18.78 -3.97
C ASP A 67 -0.36 17.86 -4.34
N LEU A 68 -0.27 16.68 -3.74
CA LEU A 68 0.76 15.69 -4.06
C LEU A 68 0.60 15.13 -5.49
N ARG A 69 -0.62 14.88 -5.96
CA ARG A 69 -0.88 14.45 -7.34
C ARG A 69 -0.44 15.51 -8.35
N ILE A 70 -0.74 16.78 -8.09
CA ILE A 70 -0.33 17.92 -8.94
C ILE A 70 1.20 18.05 -8.93
N LEU A 71 1.83 17.94 -7.77
CA LEU A 71 3.29 17.99 -7.65
C LEU A 71 3.97 16.88 -8.47
N ILE A 72 3.48 15.65 -8.40
CA ILE A 72 4.01 14.52 -9.17
C ILE A 72 3.90 14.80 -10.68
N ARG A 73 2.74 15.29 -11.15
CA ARG A 73 2.52 15.65 -12.55
C ARG A 73 3.45 16.75 -13.03
N ASN A 74 3.70 17.75 -12.21
CA ASN A 74 4.67 18.81 -12.51
C ASN A 74 6.08 18.26 -12.65
N LYS A 75 6.50 17.35 -11.74
CA LYS A 75 7.81 16.69 -11.84
C LYS A 75 7.96 15.84 -13.10
N ILE A 76 6.89 15.19 -13.53
CA ILE A 76 6.86 14.43 -14.79
C ILE A 76 6.98 15.38 -16.01
N LYS A 77 6.28 16.52 -15.99
CA LYS A 77 6.42 17.56 -17.04
C LYS A 77 7.84 18.12 -17.12
N GLU A 78 8.54 18.25 -15.97
CA GLU A 78 9.95 18.62 -15.88
C GLU A 78 10.90 17.52 -16.42
N GLY A 79 10.39 16.37 -16.84
CA GLY A 79 11.18 15.26 -17.37
C GLY A 79 11.89 14.40 -16.31
N LYS A 80 11.54 14.55 -15.03
CA LYS A 80 12.12 13.75 -13.95
C LYS A 80 11.81 12.27 -14.09
N LYS A 81 12.78 11.42 -13.69
CA LYS A 81 12.59 9.97 -13.62
C LYS A 81 11.78 9.58 -12.38
N ASP A 82 11.17 8.38 -12.40
CA ASP A 82 10.35 7.89 -11.30
C ASP A 82 11.14 7.80 -10.00
N GLU A 83 12.39 7.31 -10.06
CA GLU A 83 13.28 7.20 -8.91
C GLU A 83 13.59 8.56 -8.28
N GLU A 84 13.75 9.60 -9.11
CA GLU A 84 13.98 10.97 -8.62
C GLU A 84 12.76 11.53 -7.91
N ILE A 85 11.55 11.20 -8.42
CA ILE A 85 10.28 11.62 -7.82
C ILE A 85 10.07 10.91 -6.48
N TYR A 86 10.29 9.58 -6.43
CA TYR A 86 10.20 8.83 -5.18
C TYR A 86 11.23 9.32 -4.15
N LYS A 87 12.47 9.55 -4.58
CA LYS A 87 13.52 10.11 -3.70
C LYS A 87 13.12 11.47 -3.15
N PHE A 88 12.64 12.39 -4.00
CA PHE A 88 12.18 13.70 -3.57
C PHE A 88 11.08 13.62 -2.51
N LEU A 89 10.11 12.70 -2.70
CA LEU A 89 9.01 12.50 -1.76
C LEU A 89 9.51 11.87 -0.45
N THR A 90 10.37 10.87 -0.51
CA THR A 90 10.92 10.21 0.69
C THR A 90 11.87 11.10 1.47
N ASP A 91 12.67 11.94 0.80
CA ASP A 91 13.55 12.91 1.48
C ASP A 91 12.75 13.97 2.25
N ARG A 92 11.55 14.33 1.76
CA ARG A 92 10.71 15.36 2.37
C ARG A 92 9.74 14.83 3.44
N TYR A 93 9.18 13.65 3.21
CA TYR A 93 8.10 13.08 4.04
C TYR A 93 8.50 11.78 4.74
N GLY A 94 9.71 11.29 4.49
CA GLY A 94 10.19 10.01 5.01
C GLY A 94 9.68 8.79 4.24
N ASP A 95 10.25 7.62 4.55
CA ASP A 95 9.88 6.36 3.89
C ASP A 95 8.41 5.95 4.14
N PHE A 96 7.78 6.48 5.17
CA PHE A 96 6.38 6.20 5.51
C PHE A 96 5.40 6.64 4.42
N ILE A 97 5.78 7.59 3.56
CA ILE A 97 4.96 8.02 2.43
C ILE A 97 4.77 6.91 1.39
N LEU A 98 5.62 5.88 1.38
CA LEU A 98 5.49 4.74 0.49
C LEU A 98 4.50 3.72 1.05
N LEU A 99 3.53 3.30 0.23
CA LEU A 99 2.60 2.24 0.61
C LEU A 99 3.28 0.89 0.77
N LYS A 100 4.31 0.64 -0.05
CA LYS A 100 5.15 -0.55 0.06
C LYS A 100 6.45 -0.19 0.77
N PRO A 101 6.75 -0.78 1.94
CA PRO A 101 7.96 -0.48 2.67
C PRO A 101 9.19 -0.87 1.83
N PRO A 102 10.18 0.01 1.70
CA PRO A 102 11.40 -0.29 0.95
C PRO A 102 12.23 -1.34 1.72
N ILE A 103 12.80 -2.30 0.98
CA ILE A 103 13.77 -3.25 1.54
C ILE A 103 15.11 -2.52 1.66
N LYS A 104 15.33 -1.86 2.80
CA LYS A 104 16.58 -1.19 3.15
C LYS A 104 17.29 -1.99 4.23
N PHE A 105 18.59 -1.76 4.41
CA PHE A 105 19.35 -2.42 5.48
C PHE A 105 18.74 -2.17 6.87
N SER A 106 18.21 -0.97 7.10
CA SER A 106 17.49 -0.61 8.33
C SER A 106 16.18 -1.36 8.55
N THR A 107 15.54 -1.87 7.48
CA THR A 107 14.28 -2.62 7.57
C THR A 107 14.49 -4.14 7.49
N LEU A 108 15.73 -4.62 7.27
CA LEU A 108 16.04 -6.05 7.23
C LEU A 108 15.67 -6.76 8.54
N ALA A 109 15.91 -6.12 9.67
CA ALA A 109 15.51 -6.68 10.97
C ALA A 109 14.01 -6.97 11.03
N LEU A 110 13.17 -6.09 10.51
CA LEU A 110 11.71 -6.26 10.48
C LEU A 110 11.28 -7.51 9.70
N TRP A 111 12.00 -7.83 8.61
CA TRP A 111 11.69 -8.98 7.76
C TRP A 111 12.23 -10.30 8.32
N PHE A 112 13.42 -10.30 8.94
CA PHE A 112 14.09 -11.52 9.41
C PHE A 112 13.81 -11.87 10.87
N LEU A 113 13.45 -10.89 11.71
CA LEU A 113 13.21 -11.08 13.13
C LEU A 113 12.17 -12.19 13.43
N PRO A 114 11.01 -12.27 12.78
CA PRO A 114 10.03 -13.32 13.05
C PRO A 114 10.57 -14.72 12.76
N PHE A 115 11.38 -14.88 11.71
CA PHE A 115 12.00 -16.18 11.40
C PHE A 115 13.05 -16.58 12.44
N ILE A 116 13.85 -15.62 12.91
CA ILE A 116 14.84 -15.84 13.98
C ILE A 116 14.15 -16.30 15.26
N PHE A 117 13.08 -15.62 15.69
CA PHE A 117 12.32 -16.03 16.87
C PHE A 117 11.68 -17.40 16.71
N LEU A 118 11.17 -17.74 15.53
CA LEU A 118 10.62 -19.06 15.25
C LEU A 118 11.70 -20.14 15.40
N ILE A 119 12.88 -19.94 14.81
CA ILE A 119 14.00 -20.88 14.89
C ILE A 119 14.44 -21.08 16.35
N ILE A 120 14.61 -19.98 17.10
CA ILE A 120 14.97 -20.04 18.52
C ILE A 120 13.91 -20.80 19.33
N GLY A 121 12.63 -20.51 19.10
CA GLY A 121 11.53 -21.21 19.76
C GLY A 121 11.54 -22.72 19.52
N VAL A 122 11.72 -23.14 18.27
CA VAL A 122 11.83 -24.55 17.89
C VAL A 122 13.03 -25.20 18.56
N LEU A 123 14.18 -24.55 18.57
CA LEU A 123 15.39 -25.08 19.22
C LEU A 123 15.21 -25.28 20.74
N ILE A 124 14.55 -24.30 21.39
CA ILE A 124 14.29 -24.42 22.86
C ILE A 124 13.35 -25.59 23.13
N VAL A 125 12.25 -25.73 22.36
CA VAL A 125 11.31 -26.85 22.53
C VAL A 125 12.00 -28.20 22.28
N PHE A 126 12.79 -28.28 21.21
CA PHE A 126 13.53 -29.49 20.85
C PHE A 126 14.54 -29.89 21.94
N TYR A 127 15.30 -28.91 22.45
CA TYR A 127 16.26 -29.14 23.53
C TYR A 127 15.58 -29.58 24.85
N HIS A 128 14.44 -28.95 25.16
CA HIS A 128 13.67 -29.31 26.36
C HIS A 128 13.11 -30.74 26.28
N ASN A 129 12.59 -31.12 25.10
CA ASN A 129 12.02 -32.45 24.88
C ASN A 129 13.07 -33.57 24.96
N ILE A 130 14.26 -33.32 24.40
CA ILE A 130 15.39 -34.28 24.51
C ILE A 130 15.83 -34.46 25.97
N LYS A 131 15.86 -33.38 26.75
CA LYS A 131 16.27 -33.43 28.15
C LYS A 131 15.22 -34.14 29.02
N SER A 132 13.93 -33.92 28.71
CA SER A 132 12.83 -34.59 29.43
C SER A 132 12.77 -36.11 29.18
N ASN A 133 13.16 -36.57 27.99
CA ASN A 133 13.20 -38.03 27.68
C ASN A 133 14.41 -38.77 28.24
N LYS A 134 15.32 -38.09 28.91
CA LYS A 134 16.50 -38.71 29.54
C LYS A 134 16.36 -38.93 31.08
N ILE A 135 15.20 -38.57 31.63
CA ILE A 135 14.84 -38.82 33.05
C ILE A 135 13.76 -39.89 33.07
#